data_fe5be3831bacefa3c2e97f28cc5d7339
#
_entry.id   fe5be3831bacefa3c2e97f28cc5d7339
#
_cell.length_a   1.000
_cell.length_b   1.000
_cell.length_c   1.000
_cell.angle_alpha   90.00
_cell.angle_beta   90.00
_cell.angle_gamma   90.00
#
_symmetry.space_group_name_H-M   'P 1'
#
loop_
_entity.id
_entity.type
_entity.pdbx_description
1 polymer ?
#
loop_
_entity_poly.entity_id
_entity_poly.type
_entity_poly.pdbx_seq_one_letter_code
_entity_poly.pdbx_strand_id
1 'polypeptide(L)'
;LEGLTAKASPSRPQAVLFACGLNSVRSPMAAALLKQTLGKSLYVGSAGVRKGELDPFAVAAMDEVGIDIHAHRPMTFEELDDLEGLNFDLIVTLSPEAHHKALELTRTLAAEVEYWPTADPTAIEGSRQQRLDAYREVREQLLQRIRARFVSRPGGNE
;
A
#
# COMPACT_ATOMS: atom_id res chain seq x y z
N LEU A 1 8.78 20.74 -24.95
CA LEU A 1 9.91 20.31 -24.33
C LEU A 1 9.87 20.44 -22.89
N GLU A 2 9.41 21.48 -22.42
CA GLU A 2 9.33 21.65 -21.04
C GLU A 2 8.38 20.66 -20.46
N GLY A 3 7.33 20.43 -21.15
CA GLY A 3 6.40 19.47 -20.69
C GLY A 3 7.05 18.13 -20.50
N LEU A 4 7.95 17.81 -21.39
CA LEU A 4 8.64 16.64 -21.28
C LEU A 4 9.47 16.60 -20.08
N THR A 5 10.13 17.64 -19.78
CA THR A 5 10.94 17.67 -18.61
C THR A 5 10.12 17.45 -17.37
N ALA A 6 9.04 18.09 -17.31
CA ALA A 6 8.19 17.95 -16.17
C ALA A 6 7.76 16.53 -16.01
N LYS A 7 7.48 15.88 -17.08
CA LYS A 7 7.09 14.54 -16.97
C LYS A 7 8.17 13.69 -16.52
N ALA A 8 9.34 14.01 -16.90
CA ALA A 8 10.43 13.19 -16.53
C ALA A 8 10.64 13.20 -15.04
N SER A 9 10.12 14.16 -14.36
CA SER A 9 10.31 14.17 -12.96
C SER A 9 9.11 13.64 -12.32
N PRO A 10 8.86 12.46 -12.46
CA PRO A 10 7.66 11.89 -12.08
C PRO A 10 7.61 11.38 -10.78
N SER A 11 8.44 11.62 -10.06
CA SER A 11 8.47 10.95 -8.88
C SER A 11 7.41 11.25 -7.91
N ARG A 12 6.54 12.18 -8.17
CA ARG A 12 5.54 12.52 -7.20
C ARG A 12 4.17 12.14 -7.67
N PRO A 13 3.75 10.91 -7.44
CA PRO A 13 2.39 10.53 -7.80
C PRO A 13 1.38 11.29 -6.95
N GLN A 14 0.19 11.46 -7.44
CA GLN A 14 -0.86 12.16 -6.73
C GLN A 14 -1.89 11.22 -6.14
N ALA A 15 -2.00 10.03 -6.66
CA ALA A 15 -2.94 9.04 -6.14
C ALA A 15 -2.27 7.67 -6.16
N VAL A 16 -2.16 7.06 -5.00
CA VAL A 16 -1.43 5.80 -4.83
C VAL A 16 -2.36 4.71 -4.32
N LEU A 17 -2.34 3.56 -4.93
CA LEU A 17 -3.10 2.41 -4.49
C LEU A 17 -2.15 1.33 -4.01
N PHE A 18 -2.34 0.83 -2.80
CA PHE A 18 -1.61 -0.32 -2.33
C PHE A 18 -2.47 -1.57 -2.49
N ALA A 19 -1.87 -2.65 -2.96
CA ALA A 19 -2.63 -3.86 -3.24
C ALA A 19 -1.94 -5.10 -2.70
N CYS A 20 -2.73 -6.01 -2.16
CA CYS A 20 -2.24 -7.30 -1.72
C CYS A 20 -3.30 -8.36 -2.03
N GLY A 21 -3.18 -9.57 -1.50
CA GLY A 21 -4.13 -10.63 -1.84
C GLY A 21 -5.53 -10.39 -1.31
N LEU A 22 -5.64 -10.11 -0.02
CA LEU A 22 -6.94 -10.04 0.64
C LEU A 22 -7.37 -8.65 1.13
N ASN A 23 -6.51 -7.68 1.04
CA ASN A 23 -6.77 -6.31 1.54
C ASN A 23 -7.09 -6.34 3.05
N SER A 24 -6.46 -7.24 3.77
CA SER A 24 -6.73 -7.41 5.19
C SER A 24 -5.55 -7.14 6.11
N VAL A 25 -4.33 -7.12 5.59
CA VAL A 25 -3.14 -6.88 6.39
C VAL A 25 -2.19 -5.90 5.71
N ARG A 26 -1.49 -6.36 4.68
CA ARG A 26 -0.37 -5.60 4.12
C ARG A 26 -0.80 -4.30 3.47
N SER A 27 -1.79 -4.34 2.60
CA SER A 27 -2.19 -3.12 1.90
C SER A 27 -2.90 -2.13 2.79
N PRO A 28 -3.76 -2.54 3.75
CA PRO A 28 -4.32 -1.55 4.67
C PRO A 28 -3.26 -0.90 5.55
N MET A 29 -2.26 -1.67 5.97
CA MET A 29 -1.18 -1.11 6.78
C MET A 29 -0.37 -0.10 5.98
N ALA A 30 -0.02 -0.45 4.74
CA ALA A 30 0.75 0.45 3.90
C ALA A 30 -0.03 1.73 3.61
N ALA A 31 -1.30 1.59 3.29
CA ALA A 31 -2.12 2.77 2.98
C ALA A 31 -2.22 3.69 4.18
N ALA A 32 -2.40 3.12 5.37
CA ALA A 32 -2.51 3.93 6.58
C ALA A 32 -1.21 4.64 6.91
N LEU A 33 -0.07 3.97 6.69
CA LEU A 33 1.22 4.59 6.92
C LEU A 33 1.46 5.75 5.97
N LEU A 34 1.11 5.59 4.71
CA LEU A 34 1.30 6.68 3.75
C LEU A 34 0.34 7.83 4.03
N LYS A 35 -0.89 7.53 4.42
CA LYS A 35 -1.84 8.58 4.79
C LYS A 35 -1.32 9.38 5.97
N GLN A 36 -0.74 8.70 6.96
CA GLN A 36 -0.20 9.37 8.12
C GLN A 36 0.94 10.29 7.73
N THR A 37 1.74 9.87 6.77
CA THR A 37 2.92 10.60 6.36
C THR A 37 2.60 11.74 5.40
N LEU A 38 1.82 11.47 4.37
CA LEU A 38 1.56 12.43 3.31
C LEU A 38 0.09 12.53 2.89
N GLY A 39 -0.81 12.15 3.77
CA GLY A 39 -2.21 12.10 3.40
C GLY A 39 -2.85 13.41 2.98
N LYS A 40 -2.20 14.53 3.29
CA LYS A 40 -2.73 15.81 2.86
C LYS A 40 -2.25 16.19 1.48
N SER A 41 -1.22 15.50 0.98
CA SER A 41 -0.63 15.82 -0.31
C SER A 41 -1.05 14.88 -1.40
N LEU A 42 -1.55 13.71 -1.05
CA LEU A 42 -1.93 12.76 -2.07
C LEU A 42 -3.07 11.86 -1.61
N TYR A 43 -3.74 11.28 -2.56
CA TYR A 43 -4.86 10.39 -2.28
C TYR A 43 -4.32 8.96 -2.17
N VAL A 44 -4.74 8.24 -1.15
CA VAL A 44 -4.23 6.89 -0.90
C VAL A 44 -5.39 5.93 -0.75
N GLY A 45 -5.32 4.80 -1.43
CA GLY A 45 -6.31 3.75 -1.28
C GLY A 45 -5.66 2.40 -1.15
N SER A 46 -6.46 1.38 -0.93
CA SER A 46 -5.98 0.00 -0.91
C SER A 46 -7.05 -0.94 -1.44
N ALA A 47 -6.61 -2.05 -1.99
CA ALA A 47 -7.53 -3.05 -2.53
C ALA A 47 -6.86 -4.41 -2.53
N GLY A 48 -7.64 -5.45 -2.77
CA GLY A 48 -7.11 -6.82 -2.85
C GLY A 48 -7.59 -7.52 -4.10
N VAL A 49 -6.96 -8.62 -4.41
CA VAL A 49 -7.42 -9.48 -5.49
C VAL A 49 -8.71 -10.16 -5.06
N ARG A 50 -8.74 -10.56 -3.79
CA ARG A 50 -9.92 -11.14 -3.16
C ARG A 50 -10.17 -10.36 -1.88
N LYS A 51 -11.31 -10.55 -1.29
CA LYS A 51 -11.66 -9.81 -0.09
C LYS A 51 -11.58 -10.73 1.11
N GLY A 52 -10.83 -10.36 2.12
CA GLY A 52 -10.78 -11.08 3.38
C GLY A 52 -11.46 -10.26 4.46
N GLU A 53 -11.08 -10.52 5.69
CA GLU A 53 -11.56 -9.75 6.83
C GLU A 53 -10.38 -9.03 7.43
N LEU A 54 -10.63 -7.88 7.98
CA LEU A 54 -9.56 -7.09 8.59
C LEU A 54 -8.93 -7.89 9.74
N ASP A 55 -7.63 -7.99 9.73
CA ASP A 55 -6.92 -8.83 10.68
C ASP A 55 -6.70 -8.09 11.99
N PRO A 56 -7.13 -8.66 13.12
CA PRO A 56 -6.94 -8.00 14.41
C PRO A 56 -5.48 -7.76 14.79
N PHE A 57 -4.56 -8.60 14.35
CA PHE A 57 -3.15 -8.36 14.62
C PHE A 57 -2.65 -7.14 13.85
N ALA A 58 -3.17 -6.93 12.64
CA ALA A 58 -2.80 -5.73 11.89
C ALA A 58 -3.31 -4.50 12.61
N VAL A 59 -4.54 -4.55 13.13
CA VAL A 59 -5.10 -3.44 13.89
C VAL A 59 -4.22 -3.17 15.12
N ALA A 60 -3.83 -4.21 15.84
CA ALA A 60 -3.01 -4.05 17.05
C ALA A 60 -1.65 -3.46 16.73
N ALA A 61 -1.00 -3.95 15.66
CA ALA A 61 0.31 -3.46 15.30
C ALA A 61 0.26 -1.98 14.91
N MET A 62 -0.81 -1.56 14.25
CA MET A 62 -0.94 -0.16 13.87
C MET A 62 -1.30 0.72 15.08
N ASP A 63 -2.11 0.20 16.00
CA ASP A 63 -2.42 0.94 17.23
C ASP A 63 -1.16 1.28 18.02
N GLU A 64 -0.17 0.41 17.97
CA GLU A 64 1.07 0.65 18.71
C GLU A 64 1.78 1.92 18.27
N VAL A 65 1.56 2.34 17.05
CA VAL A 65 2.18 3.56 16.55
C VAL A 65 1.15 4.68 16.35
N GLY A 66 0.01 4.53 17.00
CA GLY A 66 -0.98 5.60 17.02
C GLY A 66 -1.84 5.71 15.77
N ILE A 67 -1.91 4.65 14.98
CA ILE A 67 -2.70 4.66 13.75
C ILE A 67 -3.83 3.67 13.87
N ASP A 68 -5.05 4.15 13.75
CA ASP A 68 -6.23 3.32 13.92
C ASP A 68 -6.77 2.90 12.55
N ILE A 69 -6.76 1.61 12.27
CA ILE A 69 -7.29 1.10 11.01
C ILE A 69 -8.54 0.24 11.21
N HIS A 70 -9.12 0.27 12.42
CA HIS A 70 -10.23 -0.65 12.69
C HIS A 70 -11.45 -0.41 11.80
N ALA A 71 -11.59 0.77 11.24
CA ALA A 71 -12.72 1.07 10.37
C ALA A 71 -12.49 0.67 8.91
N HIS A 72 -11.29 0.18 8.60
CA HIS A 72 -11.00 -0.23 7.22
C HIS A 72 -11.89 -1.39 6.80
N ARG A 73 -12.44 -1.33 5.60
CA ARG A 73 -13.23 -2.41 5.06
C ARG A 73 -12.51 -3.01 3.89
N PRO A 74 -12.11 -4.28 3.97
CA PRO A 74 -11.46 -4.93 2.85
C PRO A 74 -12.33 -4.91 1.60
N MET A 75 -11.73 -4.66 0.46
CA MET A 75 -12.46 -4.68 -0.80
C MET A 75 -11.54 -5.10 -1.93
N THR A 76 -12.14 -5.58 -3.00
CA THR A 76 -11.40 -5.99 -4.17
C THR A 76 -11.16 -4.79 -5.08
N PHE A 77 -10.28 -4.97 -6.07
CA PHE A 77 -10.09 -3.96 -7.10
C PHE A 77 -11.43 -3.61 -7.76
N GLU A 78 -12.23 -4.63 -8.04
CA GLU A 78 -13.50 -4.42 -8.74
C GLU A 78 -14.48 -3.60 -7.88
N GLU A 79 -14.51 -3.89 -6.59
CA GLU A 79 -15.38 -3.13 -5.68
C GLU A 79 -14.93 -1.68 -5.57
N LEU A 80 -13.62 -1.48 -5.51
CA LEU A 80 -13.10 -0.13 -5.44
C LEU A 80 -13.41 0.63 -6.72
N ASP A 81 -13.29 -0.05 -7.87
CA ASP A 81 -13.59 0.55 -9.15
C ASP A 81 -15.07 0.99 -9.21
N ASP A 82 -15.95 0.16 -8.71
CA ASP A 82 -17.38 0.49 -8.70
C ASP A 82 -17.70 1.66 -7.78
N LEU A 83 -17.00 1.74 -6.66
CA LEU A 83 -17.28 2.79 -5.70
C LEU A 83 -16.68 4.14 -6.06
N GLU A 84 -15.46 4.15 -6.49
CA GLU A 84 -14.72 5.39 -6.71
C GLU A 84 -14.03 5.49 -8.04
N GLY A 85 -13.88 4.38 -8.72
CA GLY A 85 -13.06 4.34 -9.92
C GLY A 85 -11.60 4.09 -9.58
N LEU A 86 -10.87 3.53 -10.52
CA LEU A 86 -9.45 3.25 -10.31
C LEU A 86 -8.62 4.37 -10.92
N ASN A 87 -8.72 5.52 -10.32
CA ASN A 87 -8.03 6.71 -10.82
C ASN A 87 -6.73 6.95 -10.07
N PHE A 88 -5.87 5.95 -10.09
CA PHE A 88 -4.58 6.03 -9.41
C PHE A 88 -3.49 6.14 -10.46
N ASP A 89 -2.45 6.91 -10.18
CA ASP A 89 -1.33 7.00 -11.10
C ASP A 89 -0.17 6.11 -10.67
N LEU A 90 -0.23 5.54 -9.46
CA LEU A 90 0.75 4.56 -9.02
C LEU A 90 0.05 3.46 -8.26
N ILE A 91 0.31 2.21 -8.64
CA ILE A 91 -0.18 1.05 -7.92
C ILE A 91 1.02 0.32 -7.35
N VAL A 92 1.09 0.20 -6.04
CA VAL A 92 2.17 -0.50 -5.36
C VAL A 92 1.64 -1.85 -4.93
N THR A 93 2.20 -2.91 -5.49
CA THR A 93 1.73 -4.26 -5.20
C THR A 93 2.67 -4.91 -4.20
N LEU A 94 2.08 -5.60 -3.22
CA LEU A 94 2.83 -6.15 -2.10
C LEU A 94 2.91 -7.67 -2.11
N SER A 95 2.24 -8.30 -3.05
CA SER A 95 2.27 -9.75 -3.21
C SER A 95 2.31 -10.11 -4.68
N PRO A 96 2.79 -11.31 -5.02
CA PRO A 96 2.81 -11.72 -6.43
C PRO A 96 1.43 -11.73 -7.06
N GLU A 97 0.44 -12.18 -6.32
CA GLU A 97 -0.93 -12.24 -6.79
C GLU A 97 -1.45 -10.85 -7.16
N ALA A 98 -1.21 -9.88 -6.28
CA ALA A 98 -1.66 -8.51 -6.53
C ALA A 98 -0.89 -7.90 -7.69
N HIS A 99 0.40 -8.24 -7.82
CA HIS A 99 1.20 -7.71 -8.90
C HIS A 99 0.68 -8.20 -10.25
N HIS A 100 0.37 -9.48 -10.33
CA HIS A 100 -0.17 -10.05 -11.56
C HIS A 100 -1.49 -9.36 -11.94
N LYS A 101 -2.35 -9.16 -10.96
CA LYS A 101 -3.64 -8.49 -11.20
C LYS A 101 -3.44 -7.05 -11.65
N ALA A 102 -2.52 -6.35 -11.04
CA ALA A 102 -2.27 -4.95 -11.40
C ALA A 102 -1.74 -4.84 -12.81
N LEU A 103 -0.88 -5.76 -13.23
CA LEU A 103 -0.35 -5.72 -14.59
C LEU A 103 -1.47 -5.94 -15.62
N GLU A 104 -2.44 -6.76 -15.29
CA GLU A 104 -3.58 -6.93 -16.18
C GLU A 104 -4.40 -5.66 -16.28
N LEU A 105 -4.64 -5.02 -15.16
CA LEU A 105 -5.45 -3.81 -15.14
C LEU A 105 -4.79 -2.66 -15.87
N THR A 106 -3.47 -2.58 -15.83
CA THR A 106 -2.79 -1.45 -16.44
C THR A 106 -2.73 -1.54 -17.95
N ARG A 107 -3.27 -2.58 -18.54
CA ARG A 107 -3.43 -2.58 -19.98
C ARG A 107 -4.39 -1.50 -20.42
N THR A 108 -5.31 -1.10 -19.54
CA THR A 108 -6.31 -0.09 -19.88
C THR A 108 -6.27 1.12 -18.96
N LEU A 109 -5.38 1.14 -18.00
CA LEU A 109 -5.27 2.27 -17.09
C LEU A 109 -3.92 2.93 -17.23
N ALA A 110 -3.92 4.24 -17.12
CA ALA A 110 -2.68 4.98 -17.22
C ALA A 110 -2.00 5.05 -15.85
N ALA A 111 -1.62 3.95 -15.31
CA ALA A 111 -0.98 3.89 -14.01
C ALA A 111 0.32 3.14 -14.11
N GLU A 112 1.27 3.52 -13.27
CA GLU A 112 2.51 2.78 -13.16
C GLU A 112 2.37 1.77 -12.05
N VAL A 113 3.09 0.67 -12.13
CA VAL A 113 3.04 -0.38 -11.12
C VAL A 113 4.44 -0.58 -10.55
N GLU A 114 4.54 -0.57 -9.23
CA GLU A 114 5.77 -0.92 -8.54
C GLU A 114 5.51 -2.14 -7.68
N TYR A 115 6.43 -3.07 -7.68
CA TYR A 115 6.28 -4.28 -6.89
C TYR A 115 7.19 -4.22 -5.68
N TRP A 116 6.59 -4.24 -4.48
CA TRP A 116 7.33 -4.26 -3.23
C TRP A 116 7.03 -5.58 -2.52
N PRO A 117 7.75 -6.66 -2.85
CA PRO A 117 7.46 -7.95 -2.22
C PRO A 117 7.51 -7.83 -0.71
N THR A 118 6.45 -8.22 -0.07
CA THR A 118 6.30 -8.07 1.38
C THR A 118 5.84 -9.40 1.95
N ALA A 119 6.51 -9.88 2.98
CA ALA A 119 6.15 -11.15 3.58
C ALA A 119 4.74 -11.10 4.15
N ASP A 120 4.06 -12.23 4.11
CA ASP A 120 2.71 -12.34 4.66
C ASP A 120 2.85 -12.75 6.12
N PRO A 121 2.54 -11.86 7.07
CA PRO A 121 2.74 -12.19 8.48
C PRO A 121 1.75 -13.23 8.99
N THR A 122 0.67 -13.47 8.25
CA THR A 122 -0.30 -14.47 8.70
C THR A 122 0.25 -15.88 8.60
N ALA A 123 1.34 -16.07 7.89
CA ALA A 123 1.95 -17.38 7.74
C ALA A 123 2.78 -17.79 8.95
N ILE A 124 3.08 -16.86 9.84
CA ILE A 124 3.91 -17.16 10.99
C ILE A 124 3.10 -17.85 12.07
N GLU A 125 3.67 -18.93 12.61
CA GLU A 125 3.04 -19.66 13.67
C GLU A 125 3.80 -19.44 14.96
N GLY A 126 3.18 -19.76 16.07
CA GLY A 126 3.83 -19.61 17.36
C GLY A 126 2.91 -18.92 18.34
N SER A 127 3.49 -18.35 19.37
CA SER A 127 2.72 -17.66 20.40
C SER A 127 2.11 -16.40 19.84
N ARG A 128 1.17 -15.84 20.58
CA ARG A 128 0.56 -14.57 20.20
C ARG A 128 1.63 -13.50 20.02
N GLN A 129 2.61 -13.47 20.90
CA GLN A 129 3.67 -12.48 20.82
C GLN A 129 4.54 -12.66 19.58
N GLN A 130 4.88 -13.91 19.27
CA GLN A 130 5.65 -14.19 18.07
C GLN A 130 4.89 -13.80 16.82
N ARG A 131 3.61 -14.08 16.81
CA ARG A 131 2.78 -13.71 15.66
C ARG A 131 2.67 -12.19 15.53
N LEU A 132 2.44 -11.50 16.62
CA LEU A 132 2.36 -10.04 16.58
C LEU A 132 3.68 -9.42 16.13
N ASP A 133 4.81 -10.01 16.53
CA ASP A 133 6.11 -9.52 16.11
C ASP A 133 6.25 -9.57 14.58
N ALA A 134 5.68 -10.56 13.94
CA ALA A 134 5.73 -10.65 12.48
C ALA A 134 5.00 -9.47 11.84
N TYR A 135 3.89 -9.04 12.42
CA TYR A 135 3.15 -7.89 11.91
C TYR A 135 3.91 -6.60 12.16
N ARG A 136 4.61 -6.52 13.29
CA ARG A 136 5.44 -5.36 13.59
C ARG A 136 6.57 -5.23 12.57
N GLU A 137 7.16 -6.34 12.18
CA GLU A 137 8.22 -6.33 11.18
C GLU A 137 7.70 -5.85 9.84
N VAL A 138 6.54 -6.33 9.44
CA VAL A 138 5.93 -5.89 8.18
C VAL A 138 5.65 -4.39 8.24
N ARG A 139 5.11 -3.91 9.36
CA ARG A 139 4.85 -2.49 9.55
C ARG A 139 6.12 -1.67 9.35
N GLU A 140 7.21 -2.09 9.97
CA GLU A 140 8.46 -1.33 9.88
C GLU A 140 9.08 -1.38 8.49
N GLN A 141 9.00 -2.51 7.83
CA GLN A 141 9.49 -2.61 6.47
C GLN A 141 8.71 -1.72 5.52
N LEU A 142 7.39 -1.73 5.68
CA LEU A 142 6.54 -0.88 4.83
C LEU A 142 6.83 0.59 5.09
N LEU A 143 7.02 0.97 6.35
CA LEU A 143 7.31 2.35 6.68
C LEU A 143 8.63 2.80 6.05
N GLN A 144 9.64 1.96 6.09
CA GLN A 144 10.91 2.29 5.48
C GLN A 144 10.80 2.47 3.97
N ARG A 145 10.06 1.59 3.32
CA ARG A 145 9.87 1.70 1.88
C ARG A 145 9.09 2.94 1.51
N ILE A 146 8.09 3.25 2.30
CA ILE A 146 7.27 4.43 2.07
C ILE A 146 8.13 5.69 2.22
N ARG A 147 8.95 5.74 3.26
CA ARG A 147 9.81 6.91 3.44
C ARG A 147 10.80 7.04 2.31
N ALA A 148 11.39 5.96 1.88
CA ALA A 148 12.37 6.00 0.81
C ALA A 148 11.75 6.45 -0.50
N ARG A 149 10.54 6.01 -0.79
CA ARG A 149 9.90 6.30 -2.06
C ARG A 149 9.26 7.69 -2.11
N PHE A 150 8.64 8.10 -1.01
CA PHE A 150 7.81 9.29 -1.04
C PHE A 150 8.37 10.48 -0.26
N VAL A 151 9.20 10.23 0.74
CA VAL A 151 9.65 11.28 1.61
C VAL A 151 11.11 11.64 1.39
N SER A 152 11.94 10.62 1.11
CA SER A 152 13.34 10.86 0.94
C SER A 152 13.61 11.86 -0.13
N ARG A 153 14.48 12.78 0.08
CA ARG A 153 14.78 13.73 -0.86
C ARG A 153 15.94 13.42 -1.57
N PRO A 154 15.92 13.36 -2.77
CA PRO A 154 17.01 13.02 -3.51
C PRO A 154 17.98 14.06 -3.37
N GLY A 155 18.47 14.38 -3.47
CA GLY A 155 19.26 15.32 -3.42
C GLY A 155 19.36 15.96 -2.24
N GLY A 156 18.68 15.91 -1.83
CA GLY A 156 18.66 16.44 -0.72
C GLY A 156 19.58 15.89 0.05
N ASN A 157 19.49 15.61 -0.61
CA ASN A 157 20.05 15.30 -0.41
C ASN A 157 20.68 15.11 -0.77
N GLU A 158 20.59 15.25 -1.19
CA GLU A 158 21.14 15.21 -1.64
C GLU A 158 21.55 15.24 -1.79
#